data_f14adcf0fc72a692c3487b03643e4f9c
#
_entry.id   f14adcf0fc72a692c3487b03643e4f9c
#
_cell.length_a   1.000
_cell.length_b   1.000
_cell.length_c   1.000
_cell.angle_alpha   90.00
_cell.angle_beta   90.00
_cell.angle_gamma   90.00
#
_symmetry.space_group_name_H-M   'P 1'
#
loop_
_entity.id
_entity.type
_entity.pdbx_description
1 polymer ?
#
loop_
_entity_poly.entity_id
_entity_poly.type
_entity_poly.pdbx_seq_one_letter_code
_entity_poly.pdbx_strand_id
1 'polypeptide(L)'
;MTESRRYSAAWLTAAAVLFIADIFLHLPISDLCDTLVKRYGFFPFDGVVRRGFEAVGGVCLCAAWLSPRRERTVVSTAAVALAMVVIGAQLLIVLNGVEDVHYPQYALLAYVAARGLPSLEAAWAGATLLGAVDEGYQYVALPRGTPTYYDWNDVVLNAIGSALGILIAVVLARRAVRTELLPRRWLLLIVCAGITAAVIVAPPVFRPFFDVTPGGRRFHNMAGWEALTVVAGLWWGVRYFVTRAISSRAPNFPAT
;
A
#
# COMPACT_ATOMS: atom_id res chain seq x y z
N MET A 1 -16.63 -28.48 5.14
CA MET A 1 -15.95 -27.15 5.20
C MET A 1 -16.89 -26.21 5.94
N THR A 2 -16.48 -25.61 7.06
CA THR A 2 -17.32 -24.69 7.83
C THR A 2 -17.60 -23.42 7.02
N GLU A 3 -18.74 -22.77 7.27
CA GLU A 3 -19.16 -21.53 6.59
C GLU A 3 -18.08 -20.44 6.68
N SER A 4 -17.42 -20.31 7.82
CA SER A 4 -16.29 -19.39 8.05
C SER A 4 -15.12 -19.63 7.08
N ARG A 5 -14.79 -20.89 6.76
CA ARG A 5 -13.71 -21.20 5.81
C ARG A 5 -14.10 -20.88 4.36
N ARG A 6 -15.37 -21.09 3.99
CA ARG A 6 -15.87 -20.72 2.66
C ARG A 6 -15.82 -19.21 2.45
N TYR A 7 -16.21 -18.45 3.45
CA TYR A 7 -16.18 -16.99 3.41
C TYR A 7 -14.75 -16.46 3.25
N SER A 8 -13.80 -16.99 4.01
CA SER A 8 -12.38 -16.62 3.87
C SER A 8 -11.82 -16.95 2.48
N ALA A 9 -12.17 -18.11 1.90
CA ALA A 9 -11.73 -18.50 0.57
C ALA A 9 -12.25 -17.54 -0.51
N ALA A 10 -13.51 -17.12 -0.44
CA ALA A 10 -14.09 -16.17 -1.41
C ALA A 10 -13.34 -14.81 -1.40
N TRP A 11 -13.00 -14.28 -0.22
CA TRP A 11 -12.24 -13.04 -0.11
C TRP A 11 -10.81 -13.16 -0.62
N LEU A 12 -10.14 -14.30 -0.37
CA LEU A 12 -8.80 -14.55 -0.91
C LEU A 12 -8.83 -14.72 -2.42
N THR A 13 -9.86 -15.37 -2.97
CA THR A 13 -10.07 -15.43 -4.42
C THR A 13 -10.28 -14.03 -5.00
N ALA A 14 -11.10 -13.20 -4.35
CA ALA A 14 -11.30 -11.81 -4.78
C ALA A 14 -9.98 -11.01 -4.76
N ALA A 15 -9.15 -11.16 -3.72
CA ALA A 15 -7.84 -10.52 -3.67
C ALA A 15 -6.92 -11.00 -4.81
N ALA A 16 -6.90 -12.29 -5.09
CA ALA A 16 -6.12 -12.84 -6.20
C ALA A 16 -6.61 -12.33 -7.57
N VAL A 17 -7.93 -12.27 -7.77
CA VAL A 17 -8.52 -11.72 -9.01
C VAL A 17 -8.18 -10.23 -9.17
N LEU A 18 -8.26 -9.43 -8.10
CA LEU A 18 -7.87 -8.03 -8.13
C LEU A 18 -6.40 -7.87 -8.53
N PHE A 19 -5.50 -8.64 -7.93
CA PHE A 19 -4.08 -8.58 -8.25
C PHE A 19 -3.78 -9.02 -9.69
N ILE A 20 -4.43 -10.10 -10.16
CA ILE A 20 -4.29 -10.55 -11.55
C ILE A 20 -4.82 -9.49 -12.52
N ALA A 21 -5.99 -8.90 -12.23
CA ALA A 21 -6.55 -7.84 -13.03
C ALA A 21 -5.62 -6.62 -13.11
N ASP A 22 -4.96 -6.28 -12.01
CA ASP A 22 -3.97 -5.24 -11.90
C ASP A 22 -2.82 -5.43 -12.90
N ILE A 23 -2.18 -6.59 -12.85
CA ILE A 23 -1.11 -6.97 -13.78
C ILE A 23 -1.57 -6.85 -15.25
N PHE A 24 -2.76 -7.37 -15.60
CA PHE A 24 -3.24 -7.36 -16.98
C PHE A 24 -3.72 -5.99 -17.44
N LEU A 25 -4.21 -5.15 -16.55
CA LEU A 25 -4.71 -3.81 -16.85
C LEU A 25 -3.61 -2.75 -16.85
N HIS A 26 -2.42 -3.06 -16.39
CA HIS A 26 -1.31 -2.11 -16.30
C HIS A 26 -1.02 -1.43 -17.65
N LEU A 27 -0.76 -2.20 -18.71
CA LEU A 27 -0.49 -1.65 -20.05
C LEU A 27 -1.69 -0.87 -20.61
N PRO A 28 -2.94 -1.42 -20.65
CA PRO A 28 -4.09 -0.67 -21.13
C PRO A 28 -4.32 0.66 -20.38
N ILE A 29 -4.08 0.69 -19.07
CA ILE A 29 -4.22 1.92 -18.27
C ILE A 29 -3.11 2.90 -18.59
N SER A 30 -1.88 2.43 -18.72
CA SER A 30 -0.73 3.25 -19.12
C SER A 30 -0.96 3.89 -20.50
N ASP A 31 -1.40 3.11 -21.49
CA ASP A 31 -1.73 3.59 -22.84
C ASP A 31 -2.86 4.64 -22.82
N LEU A 32 -3.87 4.44 -21.96
CA LEU A 32 -4.94 5.40 -21.75
C LEU A 32 -4.40 6.70 -21.15
N CYS A 33 -3.57 6.62 -20.12
CA CYS A 33 -2.93 7.80 -19.52
C CYS A 33 -2.09 8.56 -20.55
N ASP A 34 -1.28 7.88 -21.33
CA ASP A 34 -0.50 8.49 -22.41
C ASP A 34 -1.38 9.19 -23.46
N THR A 35 -2.50 8.58 -23.81
CA THR A 35 -3.47 9.19 -24.74
C THR A 35 -4.08 10.45 -24.15
N LEU A 36 -4.43 10.43 -22.86
CA LEU A 36 -4.99 11.60 -22.16
C LEU A 36 -3.94 12.71 -22.01
N VAL A 37 -2.71 12.36 -21.69
CA VAL A 37 -1.59 13.31 -21.64
C VAL A 37 -1.35 13.96 -23.02
N LYS A 38 -1.35 13.18 -24.11
CA LYS A 38 -1.22 13.70 -25.46
C LYS A 38 -2.37 14.64 -25.83
N ARG A 39 -3.59 14.36 -25.36
CA ARG A 39 -4.79 15.14 -25.69
C ARG A 39 -4.93 16.43 -24.90
N TYR A 40 -4.62 16.39 -23.60
CA TYR A 40 -4.89 17.49 -22.67
C TYR A 40 -3.64 18.18 -22.15
N GLY A 41 -2.47 17.62 -22.43
CA GLY A 41 -1.18 18.04 -21.87
C GLY A 41 -0.90 17.41 -20.50
N PHE A 42 0.39 17.29 -20.19
CA PHE A 42 0.85 16.63 -18.96
C PHE A 42 0.32 17.33 -17.68
N PHE A 43 0.53 18.64 -17.54
CA PHE A 43 0.19 19.35 -16.32
C PHE A 43 -1.30 19.37 -15.96
N PRO A 44 -2.24 19.63 -16.89
CA PRO A 44 -3.66 19.53 -16.61
C PRO A 44 -4.08 18.13 -16.20
N PHE A 45 -3.57 17.09 -16.88
CA PHE A 45 -3.87 15.70 -16.60
C PHE A 45 -3.35 15.30 -15.22
N ASP A 46 -2.06 15.54 -14.94
CA ASP A 46 -1.41 15.26 -13.64
C ASP A 46 -2.15 15.97 -12.49
N GLY A 47 -2.50 17.24 -12.68
CA GLY A 47 -3.23 18.01 -11.66
C GLY A 47 -4.63 17.47 -11.36
N VAL A 48 -5.36 16.95 -12.36
CA VAL A 48 -6.69 16.33 -12.14
C VAL A 48 -6.54 15.00 -11.40
N VAL A 49 -5.62 14.15 -11.83
CA VAL A 49 -5.39 12.84 -11.20
C VAL A 49 -4.99 13.01 -9.74
N ARG A 50 -4.01 13.86 -9.46
CA ARG A 50 -3.54 14.17 -8.10
C ARG A 50 -4.65 14.67 -7.19
N ARG A 51 -5.46 15.66 -7.65
CA ARG A 51 -6.60 16.18 -6.87
C ARG A 51 -7.67 15.11 -6.62
N GLY A 52 -7.88 14.20 -7.57
CA GLY A 52 -8.77 13.05 -7.40
C GLY A 52 -8.33 12.18 -6.23
N PHE A 53 -7.05 11.83 -6.16
CA PHE A 53 -6.52 11.02 -5.06
C PHE A 53 -6.44 11.78 -3.73
N GLU A 54 -6.12 13.07 -3.75
CA GLU A 54 -6.19 13.93 -2.55
C GLU A 54 -7.62 13.97 -1.97
N ALA A 55 -8.65 14.06 -2.84
CA ALA A 55 -10.04 14.01 -2.41
C ALA A 55 -10.41 12.66 -1.80
N VAL A 56 -9.99 11.54 -2.39
CA VAL A 56 -10.19 10.20 -1.81
C VAL A 56 -9.50 10.09 -0.45
N GLY A 57 -8.26 10.56 -0.33
CA GLY A 57 -7.53 10.63 0.93
C GLY A 57 -8.29 11.44 1.99
N GLY A 58 -8.81 12.61 1.60
CA GLY A 58 -9.63 13.46 2.47
C GLY A 58 -10.90 12.75 2.98
N VAL A 59 -11.62 12.05 2.10
CA VAL A 59 -12.79 11.23 2.48
C VAL A 59 -12.40 10.14 3.47
N CYS A 60 -11.29 9.44 3.27
CA CYS A 60 -10.80 8.42 4.18
C CYS A 60 -10.46 9.01 5.57
N LEU A 61 -9.81 10.18 5.62
CA LEU A 61 -9.51 10.86 6.87
C LEU A 61 -10.79 11.31 7.60
N CYS A 62 -11.78 11.83 6.88
CA CYS A 62 -13.10 12.17 7.44
C CYS A 62 -13.80 10.92 8.00
N ALA A 63 -13.80 9.81 7.26
CA ALA A 63 -14.37 8.56 7.74
C ALA A 63 -13.67 8.05 9.01
N ALA A 64 -12.35 8.18 9.09
CA ALA A 64 -11.58 7.86 10.30
C ALA A 64 -11.97 8.76 11.48
N TRP A 65 -12.18 10.05 11.25
CA TRP A 65 -12.64 11.00 12.28
C TRP A 65 -14.03 10.67 12.79
N LEU A 66 -14.91 10.16 11.93
CA LEU A 66 -16.28 9.75 12.28
C LEU A 66 -16.36 8.39 13.00
N SER A 67 -15.23 7.75 13.23
CA SER A 67 -15.14 6.46 13.92
C SER A 67 -15.71 6.51 15.35
N PRO A 68 -16.14 5.36 15.92
CA PRO A 68 -16.65 5.28 17.27
C PRO A 68 -15.71 5.89 18.30
N ARG A 69 -16.27 6.62 19.29
CA ARG A 69 -15.47 7.38 20.29
C ARG A 69 -14.37 6.57 20.96
N ARG A 70 -14.61 5.28 21.25
CA ARG A 70 -13.67 4.38 21.95
C ARG A 70 -12.37 4.14 21.14
N GLU A 71 -12.45 4.14 19.83
CA GLU A 71 -11.33 3.85 18.94
C GLU A 71 -10.77 5.12 18.28
N ARG A 72 -11.51 6.23 18.41
CA ARG A 72 -11.24 7.48 17.69
C ARG A 72 -9.81 7.96 17.86
N THR A 73 -9.27 7.95 19.08
CA THR A 73 -7.90 8.41 19.32
C THR A 73 -6.89 7.58 18.55
N VAL A 74 -6.98 6.24 18.63
CA VAL A 74 -6.06 5.33 17.94
C VAL A 74 -6.19 5.46 16.44
N VAL A 75 -7.41 5.47 15.91
CA VAL A 75 -7.70 5.58 14.48
C VAL A 75 -7.27 6.95 13.96
N SER A 76 -7.58 8.05 14.67
CA SER A 76 -7.18 9.39 14.25
C SER A 76 -5.67 9.57 14.28
N THR A 77 -4.99 9.05 15.29
CA THR A 77 -3.52 9.10 15.35
C THR A 77 -2.90 8.35 14.17
N ALA A 78 -3.41 7.14 13.87
CA ALA A 78 -2.93 6.37 12.72
C ALA A 78 -3.22 7.07 11.39
N ALA A 79 -4.41 7.66 11.24
CA ALA A 79 -4.79 8.42 10.05
C ALA A 79 -3.89 9.64 9.83
N VAL A 80 -3.61 10.40 10.90
CA VAL A 80 -2.70 11.56 10.83
C VAL A 80 -1.27 11.12 10.50
N ALA A 81 -0.77 10.08 11.17
CA ALA A 81 0.56 9.55 10.90
C ALA A 81 0.69 9.08 9.43
N LEU A 82 -0.32 8.35 8.93
CA LEU A 82 -0.34 7.89 7.54
C LEU A 82 -0.44 9.07 6.56
N ALA A 83 -1.24 10.10 6.86
CA ALA A 83 -1.31 11.30 6.05
C ALA A 83 0.05 12.01 5.96
N MET A 84 0.79 12.09 7.05
CA MET A 84 2.16 12.66 7.05
C MET A 84 3.12 11.84 6.20
N VAL A 85 3.00 10.50 6.21
CA VAL A 85 3.79 9.61 5.36
C VAL A 85 3.44 9.83 3.88
N VAL A 86 2.15 9.93 3.54
CA VAL A 86 1.69 10.23 2.17
C VAL A 86 2.22 11.57 1.71
N ILE A 87 2.12 12.63 2.53
CA ILE A 87 2.68 13.96 2.20
C ILE A 87 4.19 13.85 1.98
N GLY A 88 4.91 13.15 2.85
CA GLY A 88 6.34 12.91 2.68
C GLY A 88 6.67 12.22 1.36
N ALA A 89 5.92 11.16 1.01
CA ALA A 89 6.09 10.44 -0.25
C ALA A 89 5.81 11.35 -1.46
N GLN A 90 4.72 12.14 -1.42
CA GLN A 90 4.38 13.12 -2.47
C GLN A 90 5.49 14.15 -2.70
N LEU A 91 6.14 14.59 -1.65
CA LEU A 91 7.20 15.60 -1.73
C LEU A 91 8.54 15.03 -2.20
N LEU A 92 8.82 13.75 -1.89
CA LEU A 92 10.16 13.19 -2.02
C LEU A 92 10.29 12.18 -3.15
N ILE A 93 9.31 11.28 -3.32
CA ILE A 93 9.47 10.10 -4.17
C ILE A 93 8.45 9.98 -5.31
N VAL A 94 7.31 10.68 -5.27
CA VAL A 94 6.31 10.64 -6.34
C VAL A 94 6.76 11.52 -7.51
N LEU A 95 6.93 10.94 -8.68
CA LEU A 95 7.32 11.62 -9.89
C LEU A 95 6.15 12.44 -10.49
N ASN A 96 4.99 11.80 -10.61
CA ASN A 96 3.79 12.37 -11.22
C ASN A 96 2.51 11.82 -10.56
N GLY A 97 1.36 12.45 -10.84
CA GLY A 97 0.08 12.07 -10.22
C GLY A 97 -0.42 10.69 -10.63
N VAL A 98 0.07 10.11 -11.73
CA VAL A 98 -0.33 8.75 -12.14
C VAL A 98 0.15 7.71 -11.12
N GLU A 99 1.32 7.92 -10.51
CA GLU A 99 1.83 7.04 -9.46
C GLU A 99 0.95 7.03 -8.21
N ASP A 100 0.12 8.06 -8.00
CA ASP A 100 -0.85 8.08 -6.89
C ASP A 100 -1.89 6.95 -6.97
N VAL A 101 -2.02 6.27 -8.12
CA VAL A 101 -2.89 5.09 -8.29
C VAL A 101 -2.52 3.95 -7.36
N HIS A 102 -1.25 3.82 -6.99
CA HIS A 102 -0.77 2.81 -6.06
C HIS A 102 -1.48 2.88 -4.70
N TYR A 103 -1.84 4.07 -4.23
CA TYR A 103 -2.54 4.22 -2.94
C TYR A 103 -3.92 3.53 -2.92
N PRO A 104 -4.90 3.89 -3.78
CA PRO A 104 -6.21 3.25 -3.75
C PRO A 104 -6.17 1.79 -4.20
N GLN A 105 -5.32 1.43 -5.12
CA GLN A 105 -5.14 0.10 -5.67
C GLN A 105 -4.72 -0.89 -4.58
N TYR A 106 -3.62 -0.61 -3.89
CA TYR A 106 -3.13 -1.46 -2.81
C TYR A 106 -3.92 -1.31 -1.51
N ALA A 107 -4.62 -0.18 -1.29
CA ALA A 107 -5.58 -0.07 -0.22
C ALA A 107 -6.77 -1.03 -0.43
N LEU A 108 -7.30 -1.12 -1.63
CA LEU A 108 -8.36 -2.08 -1.97
C LEU A 108 -7.89 -3.52 -1.82
N LEU A 109 -6.71 -3.84 -2.34
CA LEU A 109 -6.12 -5.18 -2.25
C LEU A 109 -5.93 -5.61 -0.78
N ALA A 110 -5.31 -4.75 0.04
CA ALA A 110 -5.09 -5.01 1.46
C ALA A 110 -6.40 -5.12 2.25
N TYR A 111 -7.39 -4.26 1.95
CA TYR A 111 -8.73 -4.32 2.55
C TYR A 111 -9.41 -5.66 2.25
N VAL A 112 -9.42 -6.10 0.99
CA VAL A 112 -10.04 -7.37 0.57
C VAL A 112 -9.30 -8.55 1.20
N ALA A 113 -7.97 -8.54 1.21
CA ALA A 113 -7.13 -9.55 1.86
C ALA A 113 -7.40 -9.63 3.37
N ALA A 114 -7.61 -8.48 4.04
CA ALA A 114 -7.93 -8.42 5.47
C ALA A 114 -9.27 -9.08 5.82
N ARG A 115 -10.18 -9.24 4.86
CA ARG A 115 -11.45 -9.98 5.04
C ARG A 115 -11.27 -11.49 4.96
N GLY A 116 -10.24 -11.95 4.25
CA GLY A 116 -9.95 -13.37 4.03
C GLY A 116 -8.87 -13.94 4.95
N LEU A 117 -7.91 -13.12 5.35
CA LEU A 117 -6.78 -13.54 6.18
C LEU A 117 -7.09 -13.44 7.70
N PRO A 118 -6.45 -14.27 8.53
CA PRO A 118 -6.67 -14.26 9.97
C PRO A 118 -6.02 -13.05 10.67
N SER A 119 -5.13 -12.33 9.98
CA SER A 119 -4.32 -11.26 10.54
C SER A 119 -4.30 -10.04 9.61
N LEU A 120 -4.60 -8.86 10.17
CA LEU A 120 -4.45 -7.59 9.46
C LEU A 120 -3.00 -7.33 9.03
N GLU A 121 -2.06 -7.74 9.87
CA GLU A 121 -0.63 -7.65 9.60
C GLU A 121 -0.24 -8.53 8.41
N ALA A 122 -0.81 -9.75 8.33
CA ALA A 122 -0.61 -10.63 7.17
C ALA A 122 -1.23 -10.05 5.88
N ALA A 123 -2.37 -9.38 5.99
CA ALA A 123 -3.01 -8.73 4.85
C ALA A 123 -2.17 -7.57 4.32
N TRP A 124 -1.64 -6.73 5.21
CA TRP A 124 -0.71 -5.67 4.83
C TRP A 124 0.56 -6.22 4.17
N ALA A 125 1.21 -7.18 4.82
CA ALA A 125 2.45 -7.77 4.32
C ALA A 125 2.24 -8.49 2.97
N GLY A 126 1.12 -9.21 2.83
CA GLY A 126 0.76 -9.89 1.59
C GLY A 126 0.51 -8.92 0.44
N ALA A 127 -0.26 -7.86 0.66
CA ALA A 127 -0.51 -6.85 -0.36
C ALA A 127 0.77 -6.11 -0.76
N THR A 128 1.61 -5.71 0.21
CA THR A 128 2.92 -5.08 -0.06
C THR A 128 3.85 -6.00 -0.85
N LEU A 129 3.89 -7.31 -0.52
CA LEU A 129 4.69 -8.28 -1.25
C LEU A 129 4.18 -8.46 -2.69
N LEU A 130 2.87 -8.52 -2.89
CA LEU A 130 2.28 -8.57 -4.23
C LEU A 130 2.63 -7.33 -5.03
N GLY A 131 2.68 -6.14 -4.41
CA GLY A 131 3.16 -4.93 -5.05
C GLY A 131 4.61 -5.03 -5.49
N ALA A 132 5.49 -5.58 -4.66
CA ALA A 132 6.87 -5.82 -5.05
C ALA A 132 7.00 -6.85 -6.19
N VAL A 133 6.10 -7.84 -6.26
CA VAL A 133 6.03 -8.80 -7.37
C VAL A 133 5.54 -8.13 -8.65
N ASP A 134 4.57 -7.22 -8.56
CA ASP A 134 4.08 -6.44 -9.69
C ASP A 134 5.19 -5.58 -10.30
N GLU A 135 5.96 -4.87 -9.47
CA GLU A 135 7.14 -4.13 -9.93
C GLU A 135 8.17 -5.05 -10.61
N GLY A 136 8.36 -6.25 -10.07
CA GLY A 136 9.21 -7.27 -10.68
C GLY A 136 8.68 -7.71 -12.05
N TYR A 137 7.39 -7.88 -12.20
CA TYR A 137 6.76 -8.20 -13.47
C TYR A 137 6.93 -7.05 -14.47
N GLN A 138 6.66 -5.82 -14.07
CA GLN A 138 6.84 -4.64 -14.90
C GLN A 138 8.29 -4.52 -15.38
N TYR A 139 9.24 -4.73 -14.48
CA TYR A 139 10.66 -4.68 -14.80
C TYR A 139 11.09 -5.74 -15.82
N VAL A 140 10.61 -6.99 -15.68
CA VAL A 140 11.09 -8.13 -16.49
C VAL A 140 10.29 -8.32 -17.77
N ALA A 141 8.96 -8.14 -17.71
CA ALA A 141 8.04 -8.59 -18.74
C ALA A 141 7.51 -7.47 -19.65
N LEU A 142 7.49 -6.21 -19.18
CA LEU A 142 6.94 -5.15 -20.00
C LEU A 142 8.00 -4.57 -20.94
N PRO A 143 7.73 -4.53 -22.26
CA PRO A 143 8.63 -3.89 -23.22
C PRO A 143 8.68 -2.38 -22.96
N ARG A 144 9.88 -1.82 -22.81
CA ARG A 144 10.09 -0.40 -22.54
C ARG A 144 11.10 0.20 -23.50
N GLY A 145 10.82 1.41 -23.98
CA GLY A 145 11.71 2.19 -24.82
C GLY A 145 12.80 2.94 -24.07
N THR A 146 12.83 2.89 -22.73
CA THR A 146 13.78 3.58 -21.86
C THR A 146 14.50 2.58 -20.96
N PRO A 147 15.67 2.91 -20.39
CA PRO A 147 16.34 2.06 -19.41
C PRO A 147 15.36 1.69 -18.29
N THR A 148 15.11 0.41 -18.14
CA THR A 148 14.20 -0.10 -17.13
C THR A 148 14.97 -0.35 -15.84
N TYR A 149 14.45 0.11 -14.74
CA TYR A 149 14.92 -0.22 -13.40
C TYR A 149 13.74 -0.72 -12.58
N TYR A 150 14.03 -1.51 -11.58
CA TYR A 150 13.02 -1.92 -10.62
C TYR A 150 12.62 -0.70 -9.77
N ASP A 151 11.34 -0.34 -9.79
CA ASP A 151 10.89 0.89 -9.12
C ASP A 151 10.64 0.65 -7.63
N TRP A 152 11.61 1.01 -6.83
CA TRP A 152 11.52 0.92 -5.37
C TRP A 152 10.58 1.96 -4.76
N ASN A 153 10.39 3.09 -5.44
CA ASN A 153 9.41 4.10 -5.01
C ASN A 153 8.01 3.52 -5.02
N ASP A 154 7.64 2.81 -6.09
CA ASP A 154 6.32 2.19 -6.24
C ASP A 154 6.11 1.08 -5.21
N VAL A 155 7.14 0.32 -4.85
CA VAL A 155 7.05 -0.63 -3.71
C VAL A 155 6.70 0.08 -2.40
N VAL A 156 7.26 1.27 -2.15
CA VAL A 156 6.93 2.08 -0.96
C VAL A 156 5.50 2.63 -1.06
N LEU A 157 5.08 3.11 -2.23
CA LEU A 157 3.71 3.59 -2.44
C LEU A 157 2.69 2.47 -2.23
N ASN A 158 2.99 1.26 -2.71
CA ASN A 158 2.20 0.05 -2.49
C ASN A 158 2.07 -0.31 -1.01
N ALA A 159 3.16 -0.19 -0.24
CA ALA A 159 3.15 -0.43 1.20
C ALA A 159 2.31 0.62 1.97
N ILE A 160 2.38 1.88 1.56
CA ILE A 160 1.57 2.97 2.10
C ILE A 160 0.09 2.74 1.78
N GLY A 161 -0.24 2.42 0.51
CA GLY A 161 -1.59 2.06 0.08
C GLY A 161 -2.14 0.88 0.88
N SER A 162 -1.34 -0.15 1.07
CA SER A 162 -1.70 -1.31 1.90
C SER A 162 -2.01 -0.90 3.36
N ALA A 163 -1.24 0.01 3.96
CA ALA A 163 -1.49 0.52 5.31
C ALA A 163 -2.82 1.30 5.38
N LEU A 164 -3.15 2.08 4.35
CA LEU A 164 -4.44 2.74 4.21
C LEU A 164 -5.59 1.72 4.16
N GLY A 165 -5.44 0.63 3.41
CA GLY A 165 -6.41 -0.47 3.35
C GLY A 165 -6.66 -1.12 4.71
N ILE A 166 -5.62 -1.31 5.52
CA ILE A 166 -5.75 -1.82 6.89
C ILE A 166 -6.49 -0.81 7.79
N LEU A 167 -6.18 0.48 7.68
CA LEU A 167 -6.90 1.52 8.41
C LEU A 167 -8.40 1.49 8.08
N ILE A 168 -8.74 1.42 6.80
CA ILE A 168 -10.12 1.29 6.32
C ILE A 168 -10.78 0.02 6.86
N ALA A 169 -10.07 -1.12 6.84
CA ALA A 169 -10.58 -2.38 7.37
C ALA A 169 -10.93 -2.28 8.85
N VAL A 170 -10.10 -1.59 9.65
CA VAL A 170 -10.37 -1.34 11.08
C VAL A 170 -11.56 -0.43 11.26
N VAL A 171 -11.66 0.67 10.51
CA VAL A 171 -12.77 1.64 10.62
C VAL A 171 -14.12 1.02 10.23
N LEU A 172 -14.15 0.24 9.14
CA LEU A 172 -15.38 -0.38 8.64
C LEU A 172 -15.74 -1.69 9.34
N ALA A 173 -14.88 -2.24 10.17
CA ALA A 173 -15.14 -3.46 10.89
C ALA A 173 -16.19 -3.23 11.99
N ARG A 174 -17.45 -3.62 11.72
CA ARG A 174 -18.53 -3.62 12.72
C ARG A 174 -18.41 -4.73 13.75
N ARG A 175 -17.61 -5.77 13.48
CA ARG A 175 -17.31 -6.90 14.38
C ARG A 175 -15.82 -6.95 14.62
N ALA A 176 -15.42 -7.57 15.73
CA ALA A 176 -14.02 -7.78 16.04
C ALA A 176 -13.29 -8.39 14.82
N VAL A 177 -12.38 -7.63 14.24
CA VAL A 177 -11.47 -8.16 13.22
C VAL A 177 -10.64 -9.22 13.91
N ARG A 178 -10.46 -10.38 13.27
CA ARG A 178 -9.54 -11.39 13.77
C ARG A 178 -8.15 -10.78 13.84
N THR A 179 -7.59 -10.78 15.03
CA THR A 179 -6.43 -9.98 15.39
C THR A 179 -5.26 -10.86 15.79
N GLU A 180 -5.18 -12.03 15.19
CA GLU A 180 -4.00 -12.86 15.35
C GLU A 180 -2.81 -12.11 14.75
N LEU A 181 -1.77 -11.87 15.55
CA LEU A 181 -0.51 -11.33 15.06
C LEU A 181 0.16 -12.40 14.20
N LEU A 182 0.79 -11.96 13.12
CA LEU A 182 1.57 -12.86 12.28
C LEU A 182 2.68 -13.53 13.12
N PRO A 183 2.75 -14.87 13.19
CA PRO A 183 3.81 -15.53 13.91
C PRO A 183 5.19 -15.04 13.43
N ARG A 184 6.09 -14.76 14.38
CA ARG A 184 7.42 -14.16 14.10
C ARG A 184 8.20 -14.92 13.03
N ARG A 185 8.03 -16.25 12.95
CA ARG A 185 8.63 -17.12 11.93
C ARG A 185 8.19 -16.76 10.50
N TRP A 186 6.90 -16.46 10.29
CA TRP A 186 6.38 -16.08 8.98
C TRP A 186 6.86 -14.70 8.57
N LEU A 187 6.95 -13.79 9.53
CA LEU A 187 7.52 -12.48 9.29
C LEU A 187 8.98 -12.58 8.83
N LEU A 188 9.81 -13.38 9.54
CA LEU A 188 11.19 -13.61 9.13
C LEU A 188 11.27 -14.19 7.73
N LEU A 189 10.41 -15.16 7.38
CA LEU A 189 10.36 -15.73 6.05
C LEU A 189 9.99 -14.69 4.98
N ILE A 190 9.01 -13.83 5.23
CA ILE A 190 8.61 -12.76 4.31
C ILE A 190 9.74 -11.76 4.13
N VAL A 191 10.38 -11.34 5.22
CA VAL A 191 11.53 -10.43 5.18
C VAL A 191 12.71 -11.06 4.43
N CYS A 192 13.06 -12.31 4.73
CA CYS A 192 14.13 -13.02 4.03
C CYS A 192 13.81 -13.22 2.54
N ALA A 193 12.57 -13.59 2.20
CA ALA A 193 12.12 -13.73 0.82
C ALA A 193 12.17 -12.37 0.09
N GLY A 194 11.72 -11.29 0.73
CA GLY A 194 11.79 -9.94 0.19
C GLY A 194 13.22 -9.48 -0.06
N ILE A 195 14.11 -9.68 0.92
CA ILE A 195 15.55 -9.37 0.77
C ILE A 195 16.16 -10.19 -0.36
N THR A 196 15.86 -11.50 -0.41
CA THR A 196 16.40 -12.39 -1.45
C THR A 196 15.90 -11.96 -2.83
N ALA A 197 14.61 -11.67 -2.97
CA ALA A 197 14.04 -11.15 -4.21
C ALA A 197 14.68 -9.82 -4.60
N ALA A 198 14.84 -8.90 -3.64
CA ALA A 198 15.50 -7.62 -3.86
C ALA A 198 16.96 -7.77 -4.33
N VAL A 199 17.70 -8.72 -3.77
CA VAL A 199 19.09 -9.02 -4.18
C VAL A 199 19.14 -9.65 -5.57
N ILE A 200 18.18 -10.51 -5.91
CA ILE A 200 18.16 -11.22 -7.20
C ILE A 200 17.67 -10.31 -8.33
N VAL A 201 16.65 -9.49 -8.07
CA VAL A 201 15.98 -8.65 -9.07
C VAL A 201 16.64 -7.27 -9.21
N ALA A 202 17.44 -6.85 -8.23
CA ALA A 202 18.14 -5.58 -8.28
C ALA A 202 19.40 -5.69 -9.15
N PRO A 203 19.35 -5.29 -10.41
CA PRO A 203 20.58 -5.03 -11.15
C PRO A 203 21.33 -3.84 -10.52
N PRO A 204 22.53 -3.51 -10.98
CA PRO A 204 23.52 -2.73 -10.24
C PRO A 204 23.19 -1.27 -9.94
N VAL A 205 21.95 -0.82 -10.09
CA VAL A 205 21.52 0.52 -9.68
C VAL A 205 21.20 0.51 -8.17
N PHE A 206 22.18 0.17 -7.37
CA PHE A 206 22.09 0.25 -5.91
C PHE A 206 22.24 1.68 -5.37
N ARG A 207 22.45 2.66 -6.24
CA ARG A 207 22.67 4.03 -5.79
C ARG A 207 21.40 4.83 -5.92
N PRO A 208 20.92 5.44 -4.82
CA PRO A 208 19.86 6.41 -4.91
C PRO A 208 20.30 7.54 -5.82
N PHE A 209 19.41 8.05 -6.63
CA PHE A 209 19.68 9.21 -7.46
C PHE A 209 18.54 10.20 -7.39
N PHE A 210 18.87 11.47 -7.58
CA PHE A 210 17.88 12.53 -7.70
C PHE A 210 17.65 12.82 -9.16
N ASP A 211 16.40 12.94 -9.54
CA ASP A 211 16.00 13.34 -10.87
C ASP A 211 15.06 14.54 -10.79
N VAL A 212 14.67 15.08 -11.93
CA VAL A 212 13.86 16.29 -12.02
C VAL A 212 12.57 15.97 -12.76
N THR A 213 11.45 16.22 -12.10
CA THR A 213 10.13 16.09 -12.72
C THR A 213 9.98 17.05 -13.91
N PRO A 214 9.03 16.81 -14.83
CA PRO A 214 8.72 17.78 -15.88
C PRO A 214 8.42 19.19 -15.37
N GLY A 215 7.97 19.34 -14.13
CA GLY A 215 7.74 20.62 -13.45
C GLY A 215 8.97 21.22 -12.74
N GLY A 216 10.16 20.66 -12.92
CA GLY A 216 11.40 21.16 -12.33
C GLY A 216 11.60 20.80 -10.84
N ARG A 217 10.71 20.03 -10.24
CA ARG A 217 10.84 19.54 -8.86
C ARG A 217 11.83 18.36 -8.81
N ARG A 218 12.73 18.37 -7.86
CA ARG A 218 13.57 17.21 -7.59
C ARG A 218 12.77 16.13 -6.89
N PHE A 219 12.92 14.89 -7.32
CA PHE A 219 12.42 13.72 -6.62
C PHE A 219 13.56 12.74 -6.39
N HIS A 220 13.40 11.91 -5.36
CA HIS A 220 14.39 10.91 -4.97
C HIS A 220 13.96 9.54 -5.49
N ASN A 221 14.80 8.93 -6.30
CA ASN A 221 14.63 7.54 -6.68
C ASN A 221 15.37 6.66 -5.66
N MET A 222 14.62 5.89 -4.92
CA MET A 222 15.13 5.14 -3.77
C MET A 222 16.01 3.97 -4.20
N ALA A 223 17.07 3.72 -3.45
CA ALA A 223 17.74 2.43 -3.47
C ALA A 223 16.90 1.38 -2.69
N GLY A 224 17.09 0.11 -3.02
CA GLY A 224 16.34 -0.98 -2.36
C GLY A 224 16.47 -0.99 -0.84
N TRP A 225 17.64 -0.66 -0.27
CA TRP A 225 17.82 -0.60 1.17
C TRP A 225 17.04 0.55 1.83
N GLU A 226 16.89 1.70 1.15
CA GLU A 226 16.07 2.81 1.63
C GLU A 226 14.59 2.42 1.65
N ALA A 227 14.10 1.87 0.54
CA ALA A 227 12.73 1.38 0.43
C ALA A 227 12.41 0.32 1.49
N LEU A 228 13.29 -0.66 1.67
CA LEU A 228 13.13 -1.70 2.69
C LEU A 228 13.12 -1.12 4.11
N THR A 229 13.91 -0.07 4.38
CA THR A 229 13.90 0.64 5.67
C THR A 229 12.55 1.32 5.92
N VAL A 230 12.00 2.01 4.90
CA VAL A 230 10.68 2.65 4.98
C VAL A 230 9.57 1.61 5.17
N VAL A 231 9.59 0.52 4.39
CA VAL A 231 8.63 -0.58 4.50
C VAL A 231 8.68 -1.23 5.89
N ALA A 232 9.88 -1.44 6.46
CA ALA A 232 10.04 -1.94 7.82
C ALA A 232 9.46 -0.99 8.86
N GLY A 233 9.69 0.32 8.71
CA GLY A 233 9.08 1.35 9.56
C GLY A 233 7.55 1.35 9.48
N LEU A 234 6.99 1.26 8.28
CA LEU A 234 5.55 1.14 8.05
C LEU A 234 4.98 -0.12 8.70
N TRP A 235 5.67 -1.25 8.58
CA TRP A 235 5.25 -2.49 9.24
C TRP A 235 5.16 -2.32 10.77
N TRP A 236 6.16 -1.71 11.40
CA TRP A 236 6.13 -1.40 12.84
C TRP A 236 4.94 -0.50 13.19
N GLY A 237 4.67 0.51 12.37
CA GLY A 237 3.52 1.40 12.53
C GLY A 237 2.19 0.66 12.43
N VAL A 238 2.01 -0.18 11.40
CA VAL A 238 0.81 -1.02 11.23
C VAL A 238 0.64 -1.98 12.39
N ARG A 239 1.69 -2.68 12.79
CA ARG A 239 1.66 -3.59 13.94
C ARG A 239 1.27 -2.87 15.24
N TYR A 240 1.87 -1.73 15.52
CA TYR A 240 1.54 -0.91 16.69
C TYR A 240 0.07 -0.48 16.66
N PHE A 241 -0.40 0.05 15.53
CA PHE A 241 -1.78 0.47 15.33
C PHE A 241 -2.76 -0.69 15.55
N VAL A 242 -2.53 -1.82 14.89
CA VAL A 242 -3.37 -3.03 15.02
C VAL A 242 -3.45 -3.47 16.47
N THR A 243 -2.30 -3.57 17.16
CA THR A 243 -2.25 -3.97 18.58
C THR A 243 -3.07 -3.01 19.46
N ARG A 244 -2.95 -1.70 19.25
CA ARG A 244 -3.70 -0.69 20.01
C ARG A 244 -5.19 -0.70 19.70
N ALA A 245 -5.57 -0.88 18.44
CA ALA A 245 -6.97 -0.98 18.04
C ALA A 245 -7.65 -2.21 18.66
N ILE A 246 -6.93 -3.32 18.78
CA ILE A 246 -7.41 -4.52 19.48
C ILE A 246 -7.62 -4.24 20.96
N SER A 247 -6.60 -3.69 21.63
CA SER A 247 -6.65 -3.42 23.07
C SER A 247 -7.78 -2.46 23.44
N SER A 248 -8.09 -1.50 22.56
CA SER A 248 -9.20 -0.55 22.77
C SER A 248 -10.58 -1.21 22.66
N ARG A 249 -10.69 -2.36 21.98
CA ARG A 249 -11.95 -3.11 21.81
C ARG A 249 -12.21 -4.14 22.92
N ALA A 250 -11.18 -4.54 23.65
CA ALA A 250 -11.33 -5.49 24.74
C ALA A 250 -12.33 -4.95 25.77
N PRO A 251 -13.34 -5.74 26.22
CA PRO A 251 -14.23 -5.34 27.29
C PRO A 251 -13.40 -5.15 28.56
N ASN A 252 -13.63 -4.04 29.28
CA ASN A 252 -13.13 -3.86 30.62
C ASN A 252 -13.85 -4.87 31.53
N PHE A 253 -13.33 -6.07 31.65
CA PHE A 253 -13.75 -6.94 32.74
C PHE A 253 -13.21 -6.31 34.03
N PRO A 254 -14.06 -6.01 35.00
CA PRO A 254 -13.56 -5.60 36.32
C PRO A 254 -12.65 -6.72 36.82
N ALA A 255 -11.45 -6.34 37.27
CA ALA A 255 -10.59 -7.27 37.99
C ALA A 255 -11.38 -7.76 39.22
N THR A 256 -11.80 -9.01 39.20
CA THR A 256 -12.41 -9.70 40.33
C THR A 256 -11.34 -10.04 41.36
#